data_6ee32f478640574ed78fe8982cc167b0
#
_entry.id   6ee32f478640574ed78fe8982cc167b0
#
_cell.length_a   1.000
_cell.length_b   1.000
_cell.length_c   1.000
_cell.angle_alpha   90.00
_cell.angle_beta   90.00
_cell.angle_gamma   90.00
#
_symmetry.space_group_name_H-M   'P 1'
#
loop_
_entity.id
_entity.type
_entity.pdbx_description
1 polymer ?
#
loop_
_entity_poly.entity_id
_entity_poly.type
_entity_poly.pdbx_seq_one_letter_code
_entity_poly.pdbx_strand_id
1 'polypeptide(L)'
;MADRLFKKILVPVDFSPCSEEAFCVAMSMARVFQSEVIVLHVVDTKNLGVLNSLGLALPSEEAQQKKRLRHYARLNARRLLALDAAKGVSIRRLLIEGSPFVEIARTVRSEKVALVVMGTYGGAGDVDRIFFGSTAEKVVRTAGCPVLTVPLVQSLPSPRNTAASRRKENG
;
A
#
# COMPACT_ATOMS: atom_id res chain seq x y z
N MET A 1 -15.50 -28.36 8.42
CA MET A 1 -14.41 -27.41 8.72
C MET A 1 -14.72 -26.12 8.00
N ALA A 2 -14.93 -25.03 8.72
CA ALA A 2 -15.12 -23.74 8.08
C ALA A 2 -13.88 -23.46 7.24
N ASP A 3 -14.06 -23.37 5.92
CA ASP A 3 -13.00 -22.98 5.00
C ASP A 3 -12.53 -21.61 5.47
N ARG A 4 -11.22 -21.46 5.77
CA ARG A 4 -10.71 -20.22 6.38
C ARG A 4 -11.01 -19.06 5.46
N LEU A 5 -11.93 -18.20 5.86
CA LEU A 5 -12.21 -16.94 5.18
C LEU A 5 -10.89 -16.15 5.12
N PHE A 6 -10.49 -15.66 3.95
CA PHE A 6 -9.24 -14.92 3.73
C PHE A 6 -7.95 -15.69 4.05
N LYS A 7 -7.80 -16.92 3.55
CA LYS A 7 -6.57 -17.73 3.72
C LYS A 7 -5.29 -16.98 3.31
N LYS A 8 -5.35 -16.17 2.25
CA LYS A 8 -4.26 -15.34 1.76
C LYS A 8 -4.70 -13.90 1.59
N ILE A 9 -3.96 -13.00 2.19
CA ILE A 9 -4.16 -11.55 2.09
C ILE A 9 -2.99 -10.97 1.31
N LEU A 10 -3.27 -10.22 0.24
CA LEU A 10 -2.26 -9.46 -0.50
C LEU A 10 -2.26 -8.01 0.00
N VAL A 11 -1.09 -7.50 0.32
CA VAL A 11 -0.88 -6.12 0.75
C VAL A 11 0.09 -5.44 -0.22
N PRO A 12 -0.43 -4.75 -1.24
CA PRO A 12 0.40 -3.89 -2.08
C PRO A 12 0.89 -2.68 -1.28
N VAL A 13 2.19 -2.41 -1.32
CA VAL A 13 2.81 -1.30 -0.60
C VAL A 13 3.68 -0.46 -1.53
N ASP A 14 3.59 0.86 -1.38
CA ASP A 14 4.48 1.84 -1.98
C ASP A 14 5.32 2.59 -0.94
N PHE A 15 5.23 2.14 0.31
CA PHE A 15 5.88 2.71 1.49
C PHE A 15 5.40 4.13 1.84
N SER A 16 4.26 4.56 1.31
CA SER A 16 3.55 5.75 1.78
C SER A 16 2.90 5.51 3.15
N PRO A 17 2.62 6.57 3.93
CA PRO A 17 1.91 6.42 5.20
C PRO A 17 0.58 5.67 5.07
N CYS A 18 -0.15 5.89 3.97
CA CYS A 18 -1.41 5.22 3.71
C CYS A 18 -1.22 3.70 3.47
N SER A 19 -0.16 3.30 2.77
CA SER A 19 0.14 1.88 2.57
C SER A 19 0.71 1.22 3.84
N GLU A 20 1.39 1.96 4.71
CA GLU A 20 1.83 1.48 6.03
C GLU A 20 0.62 1.22 6.95
N GLU A 21 -0.39 2.11 6.93
CA GLU A 21 -1.64 1.90 7.68
C GLU A 21 -2.40 0.66 7.17
N ALA A 22 -2.51 0.52 5.84
CA ALA A 22 -3.10 -0.67 5.24
C ALA A 22 -2.37 -1.96 5.64
N PHE A 23 -1.05 -1.92 5.73
CA PHE A 23 -0.26 -3.03 6.24
C PHE A 23 -0.63 -3.37 7.69
N CYS A 24 -0.74 -2.38 8.59
CA CYS A 24 -1.11 -2.60 9.99
C CYS A 24 -2.52 -3.23 10.11
N VAL A 25 -3.48 -2.75 9.33
CA VAL A 25 -4.83 -3.34 9.25
C VAL A 25 -4.78 -4.78 8.77
N ALA A 26 -4.02 -5.06 7.70
CA ALA A 26 -3.86 -6.42 7.18
C ALA A 26 -3.23 -7.38 8.20
N MET A 27 -2.24 -6.92 8.99
CA MET A 27 -1.64 -7.73 10.05
C MET A 27 -2.66 -8.07 11.15
N SER A 28 -3.50 -7.12 11.52
CA SER A 28 -4.57 -7.35 12.51
C SER A 28 -5.58 -8.37 11.99
N MET A 29 -6.00 -8.25 10.74
CA MET A 29 -6.88 -9.23 10.09
C MET A 29 -6.23 -10.61 9.99
N ALA A 30 -4.96 -10.67 9.60
CA ALA A 30 -4.23 -11.93 9.44
C ALA A 30 -4.15 -12.73 10.75
N ARG A 31 -4.02 -12.06 11.90
CA ARG A 31 -4.07 -12.74 13.21
C ARG A 31 -5.44 -13.35 13.49
N VAL A 32 -6.52 -12.61 13.21
CA VAL A 32 -7.89 -13.08 13.44
C VAL A 32 -8.22 -14.26 12.53
N PHE A 33 -7.92 -14.16 11.25
CA PHE A 33 -8.25 -15.18 10.24
C PHE A 33 -7.18 -16.26 10.08
N GLN A 34 -6.04 -16.14 10.77
CA GLN A 34 -4.87 -17.02 10.62
C GLN A 34 -4.40 -17.11 9.15
N SER A 35 -4.31 -15.95 8.51
CA SER A 35 -3.98 -15.83 7.10
C SER A 35 -2.47 -15.81 6.88
N GLU A 36 -2.03 -16.30 5.70
CA GLU A 36 -0.74 -15.93 5.12
C GLU A 36 -0.86 -14.53 4.50
N VAL A 37 0.12 -13.67 4.75
CA VAL A 37 0.16 -12.34 4.14
C VAL A 37 1.26 -12.29 3.08
N ILE A 38 0.90 -11.78 1.90
CA ILE A 38 1.84 -11.47 0.83
C ILE A 38 2.00 -9.96 0.77
N VAL A 39 3.17 -9.46 1.15
CA VAL A 39 3.53 -8.04 0.97
C VAL A 39 4.16 -7.86 -0.39
N LEU A 40 3.50 -7.12 -1.27
CA LEU A 40 3.94 -6.88 -2.64
C LEU A 40 4.36 -5.42 -2.82
N HIS A 41 5.61 -5.21 -3.25
CA HIS A 41 6.02 -3.93 -3.81
C HIS A 41 6.31 -4.08 -5.29
N VAL A 42 5.73 -3.20 -6.10
CA VAL A 42 5.97 -3.16 -7.55
C VAL A 42 6.85 -1.95 -7.86
N VAL A 43 8.03 -2.19 -8.37
CA VAL A 43 8.90 -1.15 -8.92
C VAL A 43 8.34 -0.72 -10.27
N ASP A 44 7.76 0.48 -10.33
CA ASP A 44 7.21 0.99 -11.60
C ASP A 44 8.36 1.34 -12.56
N THR A 45 8.52 0.54 -13.58
CA THR A 45 9.56 0.70 -14.61
C THR A 45 9.02 1.24 -15.92
N LYS A 46 7.72 1.53 -16.04
CA LYS A 46 7.12 2.00 -17.29
C LYS A 46 7.75 3.29 -17.79
N ASN A 47 7.92 4.26 -16.89
CA ASN A 47 8.46 5.57 -17.25
C ASN A 47 9.95 5.50 -17.64
N LEU A 48 10.69 4.54 -17.10
CA LEU A 48 12.11 4.34 -17.43
C LEU A 48 12.28 3.84 -18.87
N GLY A 49 11.46 2.90 -19.28
CA GLY A 49 11.49 2.35 -20.65
C GLY A 49 11.08 3.36 -21.72
N VAL A 50 10.16 4.27 -21.42
CA VAL A 50 9.72 5.34 -22.32
C VAL A 50 10.85 6.34 -22.59
N LEU A 51 11.55 6.79 -21.55
CA LEU A 51 12.69 7.70 -21.71
C LEU A 51 13.81 7.09 -22.57
N ASN A 52 14.04 5.80 -22.38
CA ASN A 52 15.05 5.07 -23.17
C ASN A 52 14.64 4.91 -24.64
N SER A 53 13.36 4.59 -24.90
CA SER A 53 12.84 4.46 -26.28
C SER A 53 12.81 5.78 -27.04
N LEU A 54 12.75 6.92 -26.33
CA LEU A 54 12.86 8.27 -26.90
C LEU A 54 14.30 8.77 -27.04
N GLY A 55 15.30 7.94 -26.68
CA GLY A 55 16.71 8.32 -26.72
C GLY A 55 17.11 9.38 -25.67
N LEU A 56 16.28 9.59 -24.66
CA LEU A 56 16.46 10.60 -23.60
C LEU A 56 17.22 10.07 -22.38
N ALA A 57 17.54 8.77 -22.34
CA ALA A 57 18.34 8.16 -21.29
C ALA A 57 19.27 7.08 -21.86
N LEU A 58 20.43 6.90 -21.25
CA LEU A 58 21.36 5.83 -21.62
C LEU A 58 20.95 4.51 -20.94
N PRO A 59 21.14 3.34 -21.60
CA PRO A 59 20.83 2.03 -20.99
C PRO A 59 21.56 1.79 -19.65
N SER A 60 22.77 2.34 -19.49
CA SER A 60 23.53 2.27 -18.24
C SER A 60 22.87 3.04 -17.10
N GLU A 61 22.24 4.18 -17.39
CA GLU A 61 21.51 5.00 -16.42
C GLU A 61 20.24 4.31 -15.96
N GLU A 62 19.52 3.67 -16.88
CA GLU A 62 18.32 2.88 -16.56
C GLU A 62 18.67 1.72 -15.61
N ALA A 63 19.73 0.96 -15.90
CA ALA A 63 20.17 -0.13 -15.06
C ALA A 63 20.56 0.35 -13.64
N GLN A 64 21.25 1.48 -13.56
CA GLN A 64 21.62 2.09 -12.28
C GLN A 64 20.41 2.58 -11.51
N GLN A 65 19.44 3.19 -12.17
CA GLN A 65 18.21 3.67 -11.57
C GLN A 65 17.36 2.50 -11.04
N LYS A 66 17.19 1.43 -11.81
CA LYS A 66 16.54 0.19 -11.36
C LYS A 66 17.23 -0.38 -10.12
N LYS A 67 18.56 -0.41 -10.08
CA LYS A 67 19.32 -0.87 -8.92
C LYS A 67 19.05 -0.02 -7.67
N ARG A 68 18.98 1.29 -7.80
CA ARG A 68 18.63 2.23 -6.71
C ARG A 68 17.21 1.99 -6.21
N LEU A 69 16.23 1.87 -7.11
CA LEU A 69 14.84 1.62 -6.74
C LEU A 69 14.67 0.27 -6.01
N ARG A 70 15.32 -0.79 -6.49
CA ARG A 70 15.32 -2.09 -5.81
C ARG A 70 15.98 -2.02 -4.43
N HIS A 71 17.08 -1.26 -4.28
CA HIS A 71 17.73 -1.07 -3.00
C HIS A 71 16.82 -0.34 -2.02
N TYR A 72 16.21 0.76 -2.44
CA TYR A 72 15.22 1.52 -1.67
C TYR A 72 14.05 0.62 -1.22
N ALA A 73 13.49 -0.15 -2.16
CA ALA A 73 12.39 -1.07 -1.86
C ALA A 73 12.77 -2.12 -0.79
N ARG A 74 13.98 -2.67 -0.88
CA ARG A 74 14.46 -3.65 0.12
C ARG A 74 14.63 -3.06 1.51
N LEU A 75 15.15 -1.84 1.60
CA LEU A 75 15.33 -1.14 2.89
C LEU A 75 13.98 -0.84 3.53
N ASN A 76 13.04 -0.27 2.77
CA ASN A 76 11.72 0.07 3.30
C ASN A 76 10.89 -1.19 3.64
N ALA A 77 11.00 -2.25 2.86
CA ALA A 77 10.37 -3.52 3.20
C ALA A 77 10.90 -4.10 4.51
N ARG A 78 12.22 -3.99 4.76
CA ARG A 78 12.80 -4.42 6.07
C ARG A 78 12.25 -3.59 7.22
N ARG A 79 12.16 -2.25 7.04
CA ARG A 79 11.59 -1.34 8.04
C ARG A 79 10.13 -1.70 8.34
N LEU A 80 9.32 -1.89 7.30
CA LEU A 80 7.91 -2.23 7.44
C LEU A 80 7.70 -3.55 8.20
N LEU A 81 8.51 -4.57 7.89
CA LEU A 81 8.42 -5.88 8.53
C LEU A 81 9.01 -5.91 9.95
N ALA A 82 9.78 -4.89 10.34
CA ALA A 82 10.28 -4.73 11.71
C ALA A 82 9.23 -4.10 12.64
N LEU A 83 8.11 -3.61 12.11
CA LEU A 83 7.03 -3.07 12.93
C LEU A 83 6.45 -4.16 13.84
N ASP A 84 6.06 -3.78 15.04
CA ASP A 84 5.41 -4.69 16.00
C ASP A 84 4.15 -5.34 15.44
N ALA A 85 3.47 -4.64 14.52
CA ALA A 85 2.33 -5.16 13.79
C ALA A 85 2.64 -6.45 13.01
N ALA A 86 3.86 -6.67 12.56
CA ALA A 86 4.26 -7.87 11.80
C ALA A 86 4.48 -9.12 12.68
N LYS A 87 4.66 -8.95 13.98
CA LYS A 87 4.97 -10.07 14.89
C LYS A 87 3.88 -11.13 14.91
N GLY A 88 4.29 -12.38 14.79
CA GLY A 88 3.38 -13.53 14.86
C GLY A 88 2.52 -13.77 13.62
N VAL A 89 2.76 -13.05 12.51
CA VAL A 89 2.06 -13.24 11.23
C VAL A 89 2.99 -13.94 10.23
N SER A 90 2.46 -14.92 9.49
CA SER A 90 3.19 -15.53 8.37
C SER A 90 3.24 -14.56 7.19
N ILE A 91 4.41 -14.03 6.88
CA ILE A 91 4.57 -13.01 5.84
C ILE A 91 5.55 -13.48 4.77
N ARG A 92 5.11 -13.41 3.50
CA ARG A 92 5.94 -13.58 2.32
C ARG A 92 6.09 -12.25 1.58
N ARG A 93 7.29 -11.96 1.11
CA ARG A 93 7.59 -10.70 0.39
C ARG A 93 7.73 -10.97 -1.09
N LEU A 94 7.12 -10.11 -1.90
CA LEU A 94 7.31 -10.07 -3.35
C LEU A 94 7.81 -8.68 -3.77
N LEU A 95 8.85 -8.66 -4.58
CA LEU A 95 9.36 -7.47 -5.24
C LEU A 95 9.34 -7.73 -6.74
N ILE A 96 8.46 -7.06 -7.46
CA ILE A 96 8.21 -7.26 -8.89
C ILE A 96 8.45 -5.96 -9.64
N GLU A 97 8.90 -6.02 -10.88
CA GLU A 97 9.00 -4.87 -11.78
C GLU A 97 7.81 -4.87 -12.74
N GLY A 98 7.26 -3.70 -13.02
CA GLY A 98 6.17 -3.57 -13.97
C GLY A 98 5.20 -2.46 -13.63
N SER A 99 3.98 -2.58 -14.13
CA SER A 99 2.89 -1.65 -13.81
C SER A 99 2.17 -2.10 -12.53
N PRO A 100 2.07 -1.24 -11.50
CA PRO A 100 1.54 -1.64 -10.20
C PRO A 100 0.20 -2.38 -10.28
N PHE A 101 -0.83 -1.81 -10.91
CA PHE A 101 -2.15 -2.44 -10.96
C PHE A 101 -2.16 -3.76 -11.74
N VAL A 102 -1.31 -3.90 -12.78
CA VAL A 102 -1.20 -5.13 -13.58
C VAL A 102 -0.59 -6.24 -12.75
N GLU A 103 0.52 -5.95 -12.08
CA GLU A 103 1.23 -6.95 -11.27
C GLU A 103 0.43 -7.35 -10.02
N ILE A 104 -0.33 -6.41 -9.42
CA ILE A 104 -1.27 -6.73 -8.34
C ILE A 104 -2.33 -7.71 -8.85
N ALA A 105 -3.01 -7.41 -9.96
CA ALA A 105 -4.05 -8.28 -10.52
C ALA A 105 -3.50 -9.65 -10.96
N ARG A 106 -2.26 -9.69 -11.47
CA ARG A 106 -1.57 -10.94 -11.81
C ARG A 106 -1.29 -11.77 -10.56
N THR A 107 -0.77 -11.13 -9.50
CA THR A 107 -0.46 -11.79 -8.23
C THR A 107 -1.72 -12.32 -7.56
N VAL A 108 -2.83 -11.57 -7.58
CA VAL A 108 -4.12 -12.05 -7.06
C VAL A 108 -4.50 -13.39 -7.70
N ARG A 109 -4.40 -13.49 -9.02
CA ARG A 109 -4.77 -14.71 -9.74
C ARG A 109 -3.79 -15.87 -9.50
N SER A 110 -2.48 -15.61 -9.65
CA SER A 110 -1.45 -16.65 -9.55
C SER A 110 -1.32 -17.22 -8.14
N GLU A 111 -1.49 -16.39 -7.11
CA GLU A 111 -1.38 -16.78 -5.71
C GLU A 111 -2.72 -17.21 -5.09
N LYS A 112 -3.82 -17.11 -5.84
CA LYS A 112 -5.19 -17.38 -5.35
C LYS A 112 -5.50 -16.57 -4.08
N VAL A 113 -5.23 -15.27 -4.16
CA VAL A 113 -5.47 -14.32 -3.06
C VAL A 113 -6.96 -14.23 -2.78
N ALA A 114 -7.32 -14.25 -1.51
CA ALA A 114 -8.71 -14.17 -1.06
C ALA A 114 -9.14 -12.75 -0.69
N LEU A 115 -8.19 -11.86 -0.41
CA LEU A 115 -8.44 -10.46 -0.06
C LEU A 115 -7.23 -9.60 -0.43
N VAL A 116 -7.46 -8.45 -1.03
CA VAL A 116 -6.46 -7.37 -1.14
C VAL A 116 -6.75 -6.32 -0.07
N VAL A 117 -5.71 -5.90 0.67
CA VAL A 117 -5.79 -4.76 1.62
C VAL A 117 -4.77 -3.72 1.17
N MET A 118 -5.22 -2.52 0.84
CA MET A 118 -4.35 -1.49 0.28
C MET A 118 -4.77 -0.07 0.70
N GLY A 119 -3.82 0.87 0.66
CA GLY A 119 -4.12 2.27 0.89
C GLY A 119 -5.03 2.84 -0.21
N THR A 120 -5.83 3.84 0.14
CA THR A 120 -6.71 4.53 -0.83
C THR A 120 -5.93 5.39 -1.81
N TYR A 121 -4.76 5.93 -1.40
CA TYR A 121 -3.88 6.75 -2.23
C TYR A 121 -2.40 6.46 -1.89
N GLY A 122 -1.51 6.77 -2.83
CA GLY A 122 -0.06 6.57 -2.67
C GLY A 122 0.68 7.87 -2.36
N GLY A 123 2.04 7.79 -2.33
CA GLY A 123 2.91 8.90 -1.93
C GLY A 123 3.06 10.05 -2.93
N ALA A 124 2.41 10.02 -4.09
CA ALA A 124 2.64 10.98 -5.17
C ALA A 124 1.61 12.13 -5.18
N GLY A 125 1.44 12.87 -4.08
CA GLY A 125 0.79 14.17 -4.15
C GLY A 125 -0.07 14.58 -2.96
N ASP A 126 0.03 15.85 -2.65
CA ASP A 126 -0.87 16.62 -1.77
C ASP A 126 -2.25 16.91 -2.44
N VAL A 127 -2.68 16.07 -3.36
CA VAL A 127 -3.96 16.27 -4.06
C VAL A 127 -5.08 15.87 -3.12
N ASP A 128 -6.08 16.72 -3.03
CA ASP A 128 -7.28 16.59 -2.22
C ASP A 128 -7.64 15.14 -1.90
N ARG A 129 -7.57 14.78 -0.63
CA ARG A 129 -7.75 13.44 -0.04
C ARG A 129 -9.13 12.80 -0.29
N ILE A 130 -9.90 13.35 -1.19
CA ILE A 130 -11.25 12.95 -1.57
C ILE A 130 -11.21 11.87 -2.67
N PHE A 131 -10.10 11.74 -3.41
CA PHE A 131 -10.03 10.84 -4.56
C PHE A 131 -9.18 9.60 -4.29
N PHE A 132 -9.63 8.48 -4.84
CA PHE A 132 -8.84 7.26 -4.92
C PHE A 132 -7.60 7.48 -5.79
N GLY A 133 -6.46 6.98 -5.34
CA GLY A 133 -5.27 6.93 -6.17
C GLY A 133 -5.50 6.06 -7.42
N SER A 134 -4.84 6.41 -8.52
CA SER A 134 -5.04 5.74 -9.82
C SER A 134 -4.78 4.23 -9.79
N THR A 135 -3.89 3.75 -8.94
CA THR A 135 -3.64 2.32 -8.74
C THR A 135 -4.78 1.67 -7.97
N ALA A 136 -5.23 2.30 -6.87
CA ALA A 136 -6.30 1.76 -6.04
C ALA A 136 -7.61 1.64 -6.82
N GLU A 137 -7.98 2.66 -7.59
CA GLU A 137 -9.17 2.63 -8.44
C GLU A 137 -9.13 1.46 -9.44
N LYS A 138 -8.02 1.28 -10.13
CA LYS A 138 -7.86 0.19 -11.10
C LYS A 138 -7.91 -1.18 -10.44
N VAL A 139 -7.25 -1.34 -9.27
CA VAL A 139 -7.26 -2.60 -8.52
C VAL A 139 -8.67 -2.96 -8.06
N VAL A 140 -9.42 -2.02 -7.46
CA VAL A 140 -10.81 -2.25 -7.04
C VAL A 140 -11.68 -2.78 -8.20
N ARG A 141 -11.47 -2.27 -9.41
CA ARG A 141 -12.22 -2.69 -10.61
C ARG A 141 -11.78 -4.03 -11.19
N THR A 142 -10.53 -4.47 -10.95
CA THR A 142 -9.93 -5.57 -11.75
C THR A 142 -9.34 -6.71 -10.92
N ALA A 143 -9.32 -6.61 -9.60
CA ALA A 143 -8.62 -7.58 -8.75
C ALA A 143 -9.16 -9.01 -8.84
N GLY A 144 -10.46 -9.19 -9.06
CA GLY A 144 -11.10 -10.52 -9.11
C GLY A 144 -11.29 -11.17 -7.73
N CYS A 145 -11.04 -10.43 -6.65
CA CYS A 145 -11.34 -10.79 -5.26
C CYS A 145 -11.75 -9.52 -4.49
N PRO A 146 -12.33 -9.64 -3.28
CA PRO A 146 -12.60 -8.49 -2.42
C PRO A 146 -11.36 -7.60 -2.21
N VAL A 147 -11.58 -6.28 -2.19
CA VAL A 147 -10.55 -5.29 -1.93
C VAL A 147 -10.98 -4.41 -0.76
N LEU A 148 -10.19 -4.40 0.30
CA LEU A 148 -10.33 -3.49 1.41
C LEU A 148 -9.38 -2.30 1.21
N THR A 149 -9.94 -1.12 1.06
CA THR A 149 -9.19 0.13 0.97
C THR A 149 -9.14 0.81 2.33
N VAL A 150 -7.94 1.20 2.73
CA VAL A 150 -7.67 1.80 4.04
C VAL A 150 -7.26 3.25 3.83
N PRO A 151 -8.05 4.23 4.30
CA PRO A 151 -7.66 5.63 4.28
C PRO A 151 -6.61 5.92 5.35
N LEU A 152 -5.76 6.92 5.13
CA LEU A 152 -4.96 7.47 6.20
C LEU A 152 -5.86 8.32 7.11
N VAL A 153 -6.18 7.78 8.29
CA VAL A 153 -6.92 8.53 9.29
C VAL A 153 -5.97 9.54 9.91
N GLN A 154 -6.13 10.82 9.57
CA GLN A 154 -5.55 11.87 10.40
C GLN A 154 -6.30 11.85 11.73
N SER A 155 -5.57 11.84 12.85
CA SER A 155 -6.16 12.13 14.15
C SER A 155 -7.04 13.39 14.00
N LEU A 156 -8.35 13.21 14.12
CA LEU A 156 -9.27 14.34 14.17
C LEU A 156 -8.70 15.31 15.20
N PRO A 157 -8.61 16.63 14.91
CA PRO A 157 -8.22 17.59 15.91
C PRO A 157 -9.14 17.38 17.11
N SER A 158 -8.56 17.13 18.27
CA SER A 158 -9.29 17.02 19.55
C SER A 158 -10.33 18.15 19.60
N PRO A 159 -11.61 17.89 19.91
CA PRO A 159 -12.60 18.94 19.96
C PRO A 159 -12.07 20.02 20.90
N ARG A 160 -11.72 21.17 20.32
CA ARG A 160 -11.28 22.32 21.11
C ARG A 160 -12.40 22.60 22.09
N ASN A 161 -12.04 22.60 23.34
CA ASN A 161 -12.91 22.90 24.46
C ASN A 161 -13.52 24.33 24.27
N THR A 162 -14.66 24.40 23.58
CA THR A 162 -15.41 25.65 23.31
C THR A 162 -16.15 26.15 24.54
N ALA A 163 -15.75 25.73 25.75
CA ALA A 163 -16.38 26.12 27.01
C ALA A 163 -15.78 27.37 27.65
N ALA A 164 -14.83 28.07 27.03
CA ALA A 164 -14.14 29.19 27.66
C ALA A 164 -14.45 30.59 27.11
N SER A 165 -15.39 30.77 26.16
CA SER A 165 -15.69 32.12 25.62
C SER A 165 -17.11 32.66 25.88
N ARG A 166 -17.90 32.03 26.77
CA ARG A 166 -19.24 32.53 27.12
C ARG A 166 -19.34 33.14 28.51
N ARG A 167 -18.29 33.77 29.01
CA ARG A 167 -18.35 34.56 30.28
C ARG A 167 -17.58 35.86 30.18
N LYS A 168 -17.94 36.73 29.23
CA LYS A 168 -17.55 38.19 29.27
C LYS A 168 -18.41 39.00 28.31
N GLU A 169 -19.72 38.90 28.42
CA GLU A 169 -20.66 39.90 27.92
C GLU A 169 -21.90 39.83 28.79
N ASN A 170 -21.82 40.34 30.00
CA ASN A 170 -22.88 40.90 30.83
C ASN A 170 -22.24 41.41 32.12
N GLY A 171 -21.86 42.68 32.13
CA GLY A 171 -21.42 43.44 33.24
C GLY A 171 -21.34 44.90 32.84
#